data_ee5bd5039ccfb529c7f30e0fa9e9062a
#
_entry.id   ee5bd5039ccfb529c7f30e0fa9e9062a
#
_cell.length_a   1.000
_cell.length_b   1.000
_cell.length_c   1.000
_cell.angle_alpha   90.00
_cell.angle_beta   90.00
_cell.angle_gamma   90.00
#
_symmetry.space_group_name_H-M   'P 1'
#
loop_
_entity.id
_entity.type
_entity.pdbx_description
1 polymer ?
#
loop_
_entity_poly.entity_id
_entity_poly.type
_entity_poly.pdbx_seq_one_letter_code
_entity_poly.pdbx_strand_id
1 'polypeptide(L)'
;MRKVTEQIKKAFFARQTKKVNATFTDGNSVWLHGNEIIKRDPSGVILFTFAGWGSSTTRERLKGILNVDVYQKDHEQYYNGAKVLDLYDWHVLSN
;
A
#
# COMPACT_ATOMS: atom_id res chain seq x y z
N MET A 1 -7.46 -10.69 -6.98
CA MET A 1 -6.19 -10.25 -6.34
C MET A 1 -5.03 -11.06 -6.90
N ARG A 2 -3.92 -10.41 -7.19
CA ARG A 2 -2.75 -11.12 -7.69
C ARG A 2 -2.14 -11.99 -6.59
N LYS A 3 -1.52 -13.09 -7.00
CA LYS A 3 -0.91 -14.05 -6.08
C LYS A 3 0.18 -13.40 -5.22
N VAL A 4 1.00 -12.52 -5.81
CA VAL A 4 2.05 -11.81 -5.08
C VAL A 4 1.43 -10.93 -3.99
N THR A 5 0.35 -10.22 -4.30
CA THR A 5 -0.34 -9.36 -3.35
C THR A 5 -0.94 -10.17 -2.21
N GLU A 6 -1.54 -11.32 -2.52
CA GLU A 6 -2.13 -12.20 -1.53
C GLU A 6 -1.09 -12.75 -0.56
N GLN A 7 0.07 -13.16 -1.07
CA GLN A 7 1.16 -13.68 -0.23
C GLN A 7 1.74 -12.59 0.68
N ILE A 8 1.92 -11.38 0.16
CA ILE A 8 2.46 -10.26 0.94
C ILE A 8 1.44 -9.83 2.00
N LYS A 9 0.16 -9.77 1.65
CA LYS A 9 -0.92 -9.45 2.61
C LYS A 9 -0.90 -10.42 3.78
N LYS A 10 -0.83 -11.72 3.49
CA LYS A 10 -0.80 -12.75 4.52
C LYS A 10 0.39 -12.58 5.46
N ALA A 11 1.57 -12.36 4.90
CA ALA A 11 2.79 -12.16 5.70
C ALA A 11 2.73 -10.88 6.52
N PHE A 12 2.24 -9.78 5.93
CA PHE A 12 2.14 -8.50 6.62
C PHE A 12 1.23 -8.59 7.85
N PHE A 13 0.05 -9.19 7.71
CA PHE A 13 -0.89 -9.32 8.83
C PHE A 13 -0.47 -10.40 9.84
N ALA A 14 0.35 -11.37 9.43
CA ALA A 14 0.93 -12.36 10.34
C ALA A 14 2.23 -11.88 10.99
N ARG A 15 2.67 -10.64 10.72
CA ARG A 15 3.92 -10.06 11.24
C ARG A 15 5.14 -10.88 10.82
N GLN A 16 5.14 -11.39 9.60
CA GLN A 16 6.21 -12.23 9.06
C GLN A 16 6.92 -11.52 7.92
N THR A 17 8.20 -11.85 7.72
CA THR A 17 9.00 -11.36 6.61
C THR A 17 8.71 -12.19 5.37
N LYS A 18 8.50 -11.51 4.23
CA LYS A 18 8.27 -12.17 2.96
C LYS A 18 8.70 -11.28 1.81
N LYS A 19 9.37 -11.85 0.83
CA LYS A 19 9.71 -11.15 -0.41
C LYS A 19 9.20 -11.94 -1.59
N VAL A 20 8.46 -11.27 -2.48
CA VAL A 20 7.96 -11.87 -3.73
C VAL A 20 8.22 -10.86 -4.84
N ASN A 21 9.18 -11.16 -5.72
CA ASN A 21 9.59 -10.25 -6.79
C ASN A 21 10.01 -8.89 -6.23
N ALA A 22 9.38 -7.81 -6.68
CA ALA A 22 9.70 -6.44 -6.25
C ALA A 22 8.95 -5.98 -5.01
N THR A 23 8.15 -6.86 -4.40
CA THR A 23 7.36 -6.52 -3.21
C THR A 23 7.94 -7.23 -1.98
N PHE A 24 8.16 -6.48 -0.91
CA PHE A 24 8.76 -6.99 0.31
C PHE A 24 7.98 -6.51 1.53
N THR A 25 7.87 -7.37 2.54
CA THR A 25 7.37 -6.97 3.85
C THR A 25 8.25 -7.55 4.94
N ASP A 26 8.46 -6.79 6.00
CA ASP A 26 9.12 -7.27 7.22
C ASP A 26 8.09 -7.58 8.32
N GLY A 27 6.81 -7.56 7.97
CA GLY A 27 5.72 -7.76 8.92
C GLY A 27 5.23 -6.46 9.56
N ASN A 28 5.96 -5.36 9.40
CA ASN A 28 5.60 -4.04 9.93
C ASN A 28 5.33 -3.04 8.80
N SER A 29 6.05 -3.16 7.71
CA SER A 29 5.92 -2.28 6.54
C SER A 29 5.85 -3.13 5.28
N VAL A 30 5.44 -2.50 4.17
CA VAL A 30 5.46 -3.10 2.83
C VAL A 30 6.18 -2.14 1.90
N TRP A 31 7.15 -2.67 1.14
CA TRP A 31 7.90 -1.93 0.13
C TRP A 31 7.58 -2.47 -1.26
N LEU A 32 7.46 -1.57 -2.22
CA LEU A 32 7.33 -1.91 -3.63
C LEU A 32 8.47 -1.24 -4.39
N HIS A 33 9.29 -2.03 -5.07
CA HIS A 33 10.49 -1.53 -5.75
C HIS A 33 11.40 -0.71 -4.83
N GLY A 34 11.50 -1.12 -3.56
CA GLY A 34 12.31 -0.42 -2.57
C GLY A 34 11.68 0.81 -1.95
N ASN A 35 10.45 1.17 -2.35
CA ASN A 35 9.74 2.32 -1.80
C ASN A 35 8.68 1.85 -0.79
N GLU A 36 8.73 2.37 0.43
CA GLU A 36 7.77 2.03 1.46
C GLU A 36 6.39 2.59 1.10
N ILE A 37 5.39 1.71 1.00
CA ILE A 37 4.02 2.10 0.65
C ILE A 37 3.03 1.89 1.78
N ILE A 38 3.34 1.02 2.73
CA ILE A 38 2.48 0.72 3.89
C ILE A 38 3.38 0.62 5.12
N LYS A 39 2.92 1.14 6.26
CA LYS A 39 3.62 0.98 7.53
C LYS A 39 2.64 1.01 8.70
N ARG A 40 3.07 0.44 9.83
CA ARG A 40 2.39 0.61 11.12
C ARG A 40 3.17 1.58 11.95
N ASP A 41 2.47 2.49 12.64
CA ASP A 41 3.13 3.36 13.61
C ASP A 41 3.30 2.61 14.94
N PRO A 42 4.00 3.20 15.95
CA PRO A 42 4.19 2.52 17.23
C PRO A 42 2.90 2.16 17.96
N SER A 43 1.79 2.83 17.67
CA SER A 43 0.48 2.53 18.28
C SER A 43 -0.28 1.45 17.52
N GLY A 44 0.24 0.98 16.39
CA GLY A 44 -0.40 -0.06 15.59
C GLY A 44 -1.32 0.47 14.49
N VAL A 45 -1.40 1.79 14.32
CA VAL A 45 -2.18 2.40 13.25
C VAL A 45 -1.48 2.15 11.92
N ILE A 46 -2.25 1.73 10.91
CA ILE A 46 -1.72 1.46 9.58
C ILE A 46 -1.83 2.72 8.73
N LEU A 47 -0.73 3.07 8.07
CA LEU A 47 -0.67 4.21 7.13
C LEU A 47 -0.20 3.70 5.77
N PHE A 48 -0.62 4.39 4.72
CA PHE A 48 -0.17 4.04 3.36
C PHE A 48 0.11 5.30 2.56
N THR A 49 0.90 5.14 1.49
CA THR A 49 1.24 6.22 0.56
C THR A 49 1.43 5.64 -0.84
N PHE A 50 1.28 6.48 -1.86
CA PHE A 50 1.64 6.12 -3.23
C PHE A 50 3.15 6.15 -3.44
N ALA A 51 3.90 6.70 -2.50
CA ALA A 51 5.37 6.82 -2.56
C ALA A 51 5.83 7.53 -3.84
N GLY A 52 5.04 8.48 -4.31
CA GLY A 52 5.33 9.23 -5.52
C GLY A 52 4.96 8.51 -6.82
N TRP A 53 4.42 7.29 -6.75
CA TRP A 53 4.13 6.48 -7.93
C TRP A 53 2.62 6.24 -8.09
N GLY A 54 2.01 6.92 -9.06
CA GLY A 54 0.61 6.70 -9.41
C GLY A 54 0.42 5.54 -10.37
N SER A 55 1.09 4.41 -10.15
CA SER A 55 1.03 3.27 -11.06
C SER A 55 -0.09 2.30 -10.71
N SER A 56 -0.51 1.51 -11.70
CA SER A 56 -1.51 0.47 -11.50
C SER A 56 -1.03 -0.59 -10.50
N THR A 57 0.27 -0.87 -10.48
CA THR A 57 0.86 -1.83 -9.54
C THR A 57 0.76 -1.33 -8.11
N THR A 58 1.09 -0.06 -7.86
CA THR A 58 0.96 0.54 -6.53
C THR A 58 -0.49 0.47 -6.05
N ARG A 59 -1.44 0.87 -6.90
CA ARG A 59 -2.87 0.82 -6.55
C ARG A 59 -3.33 -0.62 -6.26
N GLU A 60 -2.87 -1.58 -7.08
CA GLU A 60 -3.24 -2.98 -6.88
C GLU A 60 -2.75 -3.51 -5.54
N ARG A 61 -1.52 -3.16 -5.15
CA ARG A 61 -0.96 -3.57 -3.84
C ARG A 61 -1.75 -2.94 -2.70
N LEU A 62 -2.03 -1.64 -2.77
CA LEU A 62 -2.77 -0.94 -1.72
C LEU A 62 -4.21 -1.48 -1.59
N LYS A 63 -4.91 -1.65 -2.72
CA LYS A 63 -6.26 -2.20 -2.71
C LYS A 63 -6.27 -3.65 -2.21
N GLY A 64 -5.35 -4.46 -2.69
CA GLY A 64 -5.31 -5.87 -2.36
C GLY A 64 -4.92 -6.14 -0.92
N ILE A 65 -3.98 -5.37 -0.36
CA ILE A 65 -3.50 -5.59 1.00
C ILE A 65 -4.41 -4.92 2.03
N LEU A 66 -4.82 -3.68 1.79
CA LEU A 66 -5.55 -2.87 2.76
C LEU A 66 -7.04 -2.70 2.46
N ASN A 67 -7.49 -3.12 1.27
CA ASN A 67 -8.87 -2.94 0.84
C ASN A 67 -9.31 -1.47 0.86
N VAL A 68 -8.39 -0.56 0.49
CA VAL A 68 -8.69 0.87 0.42
C VAL A 68 -9.26 1.23 -0.94
N ASP A 69 -10.07 2.30 -0.97
CA ASP A 69 -10.67 2.79 -2.20
C ASP A 69 -9.74 3.79 -2.87
N VAL A 70 -8.72 3.28 -3.58
CA VAL A 70 -7.81 4.11 -4.36
C VAL A 70 -8.03 3.81 -5.84
N TYR A 71 -8.04 4.86 -6.67
CA TYR A 71 -8.24 4.70 -8.10
C TYR A 71 -7.62 5.86 -8.87
N GLN A 72 -7.54 5.72 -10.18
CA GLN A 72 -7.05 6.76 -11.08
C GLN A 72 -8.19 7.26 -11.96
N LYS A 73 -8.26 8.57 -12.13
CA LYS A 73 -9.19 9.23 -13.05
C LYS A 73 -8.47 10.41 -13.65
N ASP A 74 -8.49 10.53 -14.98
CA ASP A 74 -7.85 11.61 -15.73
C ASP A 74 -6.38 11.80 -15.32
N HIS A 75 -5.65 10.68 -15.17
CA HIS A 75 -4.24 10.63 -14.77
C HIS A 75 -3.97 11.13 -13.35
N GLU A 76 -5.00 11.36 -12.54
CA GLU A 76 -4.88 11.77 -11.15
C GLU A 76 -5.26 10.62 -10.21
N GLN A 77 -4.62 10.56 -9.05
CA GLN A 77 -4.91 9.52 -8.05
C GLN A 77 -5.94 10.02 -7.06
N TYR A 78 -6.83 9.12 -6.64
CA TYR A 78 -7.91 9.43 -5.69
C TYR A 78 -7.94 8.40 -4.56
N TYR A 79 -8.33 8.85 -3.38
CA TYR A 79 -8.57 8.00 -2.22
C TYR A 79 -9.91 8.43 -1.58
N ASN A 80 -10.84 7.46 -1.47
CA ASN A 80 -12.19 7.70 -0.94
C ASN A 80 -12.91 8.87 -1.63
N GLY A 81 -12.71 9.01 -2.93
CA GLY A 81 -13.36 10.06 -3.72
C GLY A 81 -12.65 11.40 -3.70
N ALA A 82 -11.59 11.56 -2.92
CA ALA A 82 -10.84 12.81 -2.82
C ALA A 82 -9.54 12.70 -3.63
N LYS A 83 -9.22 13.74 -4.39
CA LYS A 83 -7.98 13.80 -5.16
C LYS A 83 -6.77 13.83 -4.23
N VAL A 84 -5.79 12.99 -4.49
CA VAL A 84 -4.52 12.98 -3.75
C VAL A 84 -3.63 14.05 -4.38
N LEU A 85 -3.35 15.11 -3.64
CA LEU A 85 -2.58 16.27 -4.15
C LEU A 85 -1.09 16.00 -4.14
N ASP A 86 -0.59 15.25 -3.15
CA ASP A 86 0.83 14.90 -3.04
C ASP A 86 0.94 13.39 -2.90
N LEU A 87 1.55 12.74 -3.89
CA LEU A 87 1.69 11.29 -3.93
C LEU A 87 2.66 10.75 -2.88
N TYR A 88 3.37 11.62 -2.17
CA TYR A 88 4.23 11.22 -1.05
C TYR A 88 3.54 11.32 0.30
N ASP A 89 2.34 11.89 0.36
CA ASP A 89 1.59 11.99 1.62
C ASP A 89 1.24 10.61 2.17
N TRP A 90 1.28 10.50 3.48
CA TRP A 90 0.82 9.32 4.19
C TRP A 90 -0.64 9.49 4.58
N HIS A 91 -1.42 8.45 4.35
CA HIS A 91 -2.84 8.42 4.67
C HIS A 91 -3.09 7.40 5.77
N VAL A 92 -3.87 7.77 6.77
CA VAL A 92 -4.25 6.84 7.84
C VAL A 92 -5.35 5.93 7.33
N LEU A 93 -5.16 4.61 7.54
CA LEU A 93 -6.19 3.63 7.19
C LEU A 93 -7.35 3.80 8.17
N SER A 94 -8.50 4.23 7.67
CA SER A 94 -9.70 4.35 8.48
C SER A 94 -10.58 3.12 8.28
N ASN A 95 -11.09 2.62 9.36
CA ASN A 95 -11.99 1.47 9.37
C ASN A 95 -13.44 1.91 9.25
#